data_e802edb62af37ac6c5d4611248b9db09
#
_entry.id   e802edb62af37ac6c5d4611248b9db09
#
_cell.length_a   1.000
_cell.length_b   1.000
_cell.length_c   1.000
_cell.angle_alpha   90.00
_cell.angle_beta   90.00
_cell.angle_gamma   90.00
#
_symmetry.space_group_name_H-M   'P 1'
#
loop_
_entity.id
_entity.type
_entity.pdbx_description
1 polymer ?
#
loop_
_entity_poly.entity_id
_entity_poly.type
_entity_poly.pdbx_seq_one_letter_code
_entity_poly.pdbx_strand_id
1 'polypeptide(L)'
;MSLALAHKRRILAEGVAADAATVPAYNPSEALNSPANAQKHLALMLTALDGDLERISAINSREERQRLKRDELLPKYLDYVQRYRAAGLVYPNPVLVQVLVWLFDTVQFEAGLELALFAIGDGQEMPERFKRRDVQTFVADEVIDWAEAEYKAGRAPEPYVSNLLPLVDGQWQLFERIPARYHKLLGQLAMDNEEWAQAIEHLDRAVELYPEIGVGTRRAAAAKALAKAEAAKQSDE
;
A
#
# COMPACT_ATOMS: atom_id res chain seq x y z
N MET A 1 -39.24 -50.66 23.11
CA MET A 1 -37.96 -50.18 23.70
C MET A 1 -37.59 -48.86 23.03
N SER A 2 -37.25 -47.84 23.83
CA SER A 2 -36.95 -46.50 23.28
C SER A 2 -35.63 -46.49 22.51
N LEU A 3 -35.62 -45.90 21.32
CA LEU A 3 -34.42 -45.73 20.48
C LEU A 3 -33.27 -45.04 21.23
N ALA A 4 -33.58 -44.13 22.15
CA ALA A 4 -32.59 -43.47 23.02
C ALA A 4 -31.86 -44.44 23.96
N LEU A 5 -32.54 -45.48 24.46
CA LEU A 5 -31.99 -46.52 25.34
C LEU A 5 -31.10 -47.49 24.56
N ALA A 6 -31.49 -47.80 23.34
CA ALA A 6 -30.70 -48.64 22.43
C ALA A 6 -29.40 -47.91 22.02
N HIS A 7 -29.47 -46.60 21.70
CA HIS A 7 -28.32 -45.78 21.38
C HIS A 7 -27.36 -45.62 22.58
N LYS A 8 -27.90 -45.36 23.79
CA LYS A 8 -27.09 -45.28 25.02
C LYS A 8 -26.37 -46.61 25.34
N ARG A 9 -27.03 -47.75 25.14
CA ARG A 9 -26.43 -49.06 25.33
C ARG A 9 -25.33 -49.36 24.31
N ARG A 10 -25.52 -48.94 23.07
CA ARG A 10 -24.53 -49.10 22.01
C ARG A 10 -23.25 -48.29 22.31
N ILE A 11 -23.37 -47.01 22.72
CA ILE A 11 -22.25 -46.17 23.12
C ILE A 11 -21.52 -46.77 24.35
N LEU A 12 -22.24 -47.32 25.31
CA LEU A 12 -21.64 -47.95 26.49
C LEU A 12 -20.97 -49.32 26.20
N ALA A 13 -21.42 -50.05 25.18
CA ALA A 13 -20.88 -51.36 24.80
C ALA A 13 -19.71 -51.26 23.80
N GLU A 14 -19.76 -50.30 22.91
CA GLU A 14 -18.73 -50.10 21.89
C GLU A 14 -17.55 -49.23 22.42
N GLY A 15 -17.63 -48.74 23.64
CA GLY A 15 -16.76 -47.66 24.15
C GLY A 15 -16.91 -46.43 23.24
N VAL A 16 -16.77 -45.24 23.77
CA VAL A 16 -16.45 -44.11 22.95
C VAL A 16 -15.05 -44.42 22.42
N ALA A 17 -14.96 -45.11 21.26
CA ALA A 17 -13.88 -44.83 20.35
C ALA A 17 -14.10 -43.39 19.96
N ALA A 18 -13.69 -42.48 20.86
CA ALA A 18 -13.29 -41.17 20.45
C ALA A 18 -12.18 -41.43 19.45
N ASP A 19 -12.54 -41.49 18.16
CA ASP A 19 -11.72 -40.89 17.15
C ASP A 19 -11.60 -39.43 17.56
N ALA A 20 -10.88 -39.25 18.66
CA ALA A 20 -10.11 -38.05 18.88
C ALA A 20 -9.07 -38.12 17.75
N ALA A 21 -9.51 -37.79 16.52
CA ALA A 21 -8.60 -37.26 15.54
C ALA A 21 -7.83 -36.21 16.34
N THR A 22 -6.64 -36.56 16.75
CA THR A 22 -5.74 -35.66 17.48
C THR A 22 -5.61 -34.51 16.55
N VAL A 23 -6.31 -33.40 16.89
CA VAL A 23 -6.21 -32.16 16.13
C VAL A 23 -4.72 -31.92 16.13
N PRO A 24 -4.03 -32.00 14.96
CA PRO A 24 -2.59 -31.91 14.94
C PRO A 24 -2.22 -30.59 15.63
N ALA A 25 -1.20 -30.65 16.48
CA ALA A 25 -0.72 -29.48 17.20
C ALA A 25 -0.48 -28.35 16.16
N TYR A 26 -0.95 -27.16 16.45
CA TYR A 26 -0.79 -26.03 15.56
C TYR A 26 0.70 -25.86 15.20
N ASN A 27 1.02 -25.98 13.91
CA ASN A 27 2.35 -25.75 13.37
C ASN A 27 2.32 -24.50 12.50
N PRO A 28 3.00 -23.40 12.91
CA PRO A 28 3.02 -22.15 12.14
C PRO A 28 3.53 -22.32 10.70
N SER A 29 4.45 -23.25 10.45
CA SER A 29 4.99 -23.50 9.09
C SER A 29 3.98 -24.16 8.16
N GLU A 30 2.99 -24.85 8.69
CA GLU A 30 1.92 -25.53 7.94
C GLU A 30 0.58 -24.79 8.01
N ALA A 31 0.55 -23.66 8.69
CA ALA A 31 -0.67 -22.92 8.99
C ALA A 31 -1.45 -22.49 7.73
N LEU A 32 -0.76 -22.28 6.61
CA LEU A 32 -1.38 -21.87 5.35
C LEU A 32 -1.61 -23.03 4.35
N ASN A 33 -1.34 -24.28 4.74
CA ASN A 33 -1.50 -25.45 3.88
C ASN A 33 -2.97 -25.86 3.65
N SER A 34 -3.91 -25.32 4.41
CA SER A 34 -5.34 -25.54 4.21
C SER A 34 -6.15 -24.30 4.56
N PRO A 35 -7.30 -24.05 3.91
CA PRO A 35 -8.16 -22.90 4.21
C PRO A 35 -8.56 -22.81 5.69
N ALA A 36 -8.87 -23.94 6.33
CA ALA A 36 -9.29 -23.96 7.74
C ALA A 36 -8.14 -23.57 8.69
N ASN A 37 -6.92 -24.01 8.41
CA ASN A 37 -5.74 -23.61 9.18
C ASN A 37 -5.35 -22.17 8.91
N ALA A 38 -5.48 -21.71 7.66
CA ALA A 38 -5.23 -20.33 7.26
C ALA A 38 -6.13 -19.35 8.03
N GLN A 39 -7.42 -19.68 8.17
CA GLN A 39 -8.34 -18.84 8.96
C GLN A 39 -7.99 -18.79 10.46
N LYS A 40 -7.59 -19.92 11.03
CA LYS A 40 -7.13 -19.95 12.43
C LYS A 40 -5.84 -19.13 12.61
N HIS A 41 -4.94 -19.25 11.66
CA HIS A 41 -3.68 -18.49 11.68
C HIS A 41 -3.93 -16.99 11.53
N LEU A 42 -4.82 -16.60 10.60
CA LEU A 42 -5.24 -15.19 10.46
C LEU A 42 -5.81 -14.66 11.77
N ALA A 43 -6.69 -15.40 12.45
CA ALA A 43 -7.26 -14.98 13.73
C ALA A 43 -6.19 -14.73 14.80
N LEU A 44 -5.16 -15.59 14.88
CA LEU A 44 -4.02 -15.39 15.78
C LEU A 44 -3.20 -14.15 15.40
N MET A 45 -2.96 -13.95 14.10
CA MET A 45 -2.23 -12.77 13.61
C MET A 45 -3.00 -11.47 13.86
N LEU A 46 -4.33 -11.48 13.72
CA LEU A 46 -5.18 -10.32 14.04
C LEU A 46 -5.12 -9.98 15.54
N THR A 47 -5.23 -10.97 16.42
CA THR A 47 -5.11 -10.75 17.87
C THR A 47 -3.74 -10.15 18.23
N ALA A 48 -2.68 -10.66 17.62
CA ALA A 48 -1.33 -10.10 17.81
C ALA A 48 -1.21 -8.67 17.28
N LEU A 49 -1.83 -8.41 16.12
CA LEU A 49 -1.85 -7.09 15.47
C LEU A 49 -2.56 -6.06 16.33
N ASP A 50 -3.71 -6.40 16.92
CA ASP A 50 -4.48 -5.50 17.79
C ASP A 50 -3.62 -5.06 18.99
N GLY A 51 -2.93 -5.99 19.65
CA GLY A 51 -2.01 -5.65 20.74
C GLY A 51 -0.84 -4.77 20.30
N ASP A 52 -0.29 -4.99 19.09
CA ASP A 52 0.79 -4.16 18.57
C ASP A 52 0.30 -2.76 18.12
N LEU A 53 -0.93 -2.64 17.64
CA LEU A 53 -1.55 -1.34 17.36
C LEU A 53 -1.78 -0.53 18.64
N GLU A 54 -2.18 -1.18 19.74
CA GLU A 54 -2.26 -0.55 21.07
C GLU A 54 -0.88 -0.06 21.52
N ARG A 55 0.17 -0.86 21.38
CA ARG A 55 1.55 -0.45 21.67
C ARG A 55 1.96 0.79 20.88
N ILE A 56 1.68 0.83 19.57
CA ILE A 56 1.96 2.01 18.73
C ILE A 56 1.18 3.22 19.24
N SER A 57 -0.10 3.06 19.59
CA SER A 57 -0.95 4.16 20.02
C SER A 57 -0.51 4.77 21.35
N ALA A 58 0.12 3.98 22.22
CA ALA A 58 0.66 4.43 23.51
C ALA A 58 1.95 5.28 23.35
N ILE A 59 2.61 5.25 22.20
CA ILE A 59 3.83 6.01 21.92
C ILE A 59 3.47 7.39 21.39
N ASN A 60 3.88 8.47 22.07
CA ASN A 60 3.64 9.85 21.61
C ASN A 60 4.59 10.29 20.49
N SER A 61 5.85 9.85 20.54
CA SER A 61 6.88 10.20 19.54
C SER A 61 6.60 9.56 18.20
N ARG A 62 6.53 10.37 17.14
CA ARG A 62 6.42 9.87 15.75
C ARG A 62 7.63 9.02 15.37
N GLU A 63 8.83 9.47 15.75
CA GLU A 63 10.08 8.78 15.43
C GLU A 63 10.15 7.41 16.11
N GLU A 64 9.77 7.33 17.38
CA GLU A 64 9.72 6.04 18.11
C GLU A 64 8.68 5.10 17.50
N ARG A 65 7.51 5.58 17.10
CA ARG A 65 6.52 4.77 16.37
C ARG A 65 7.07 4.23 15.06
N GLN A 66 7.80 5.05 14.30
CA GLN A 66 8.43 4.62 13.04
C GLN A 66 9.51 3.57 13.29
N ARG A 67 10.34 3.77 14.33
CA ARG A 67 11.35 2.80 14.73
C ARG A 67 10.72 1.46 15.13
N LEU A 68 9.69 1.47 15.97
CA LEU A 68 8.97 0.26 16.38
C LEU A 68 8.42 -0.50 15.16
N LYS A 69 7.76 0.21 14.23
CA LYS A 69 7.23 -0.40 13.01
C LYS A 69 8.33 -1.04 12.16
N ARG A 70 9.44 -0.33 11.94
CA ARG A 70 10.52 -0.79 11.08
C ARG A 70 11.32 -1.93 11.68
N ASP A 71 11.69 -1.81 12.97
CA ASP A 71 12.70 -2.67 13.58
C ASP A 71 12.09 -3.91 14.26
N GLU A 72 10.81 -3.85 14.66
CA GLU A 72 10.15 -4.96 15.34
C GLU A 72 8.94 -5.51 14.56
N LEU A 73 8.00 -4.63 14.17
CA LEU A 73 6.71 -5.10 13.68
C LEU A 73 6.77 -5.59 12.23
N LEU A 74 7.41 -4.86 11.34
CA LEU A 74 7.57 -5.31 9.95
C LEU A 74 8.27 -6.68 9.86
N PRO A 75 9.41 -6.94 10.52
CA PRO A 75 10.01 -8.26 10.53
C PRO A 75 9.08 -9.36 11.06
N LYS A 76 8.29 -9.06 12.09
CA LYS A 76 7.34 -10.00 12.69
C LYS A 76 6.23 -10.42 11.72
N TYR A 77 5.70 -9.51 10.91
CA TYR A 77 4.53 -9.76 10.06
C TYR A 77 4.87 -10.08 8.60
N LEU A 78 6.04 -9.67 8.10
CA LEU A 78 6.43 -9.90 6.71
C LEU A 78 6.53 -11.37 6.34
N ASP A 79 7.02 -12.24 7.25
CA ASP A 79 7.07 -13.68 7.00
C ASP A 79 5.67 -14.28 6.78
N TYR A 80 4.68 -13.85 7.57
CA TYR A 80 3.29 -14.26 7.36
C TYR A 80 2.76 -13.80 6.00
N VAL A 81 2.99 -12.53 5.64
CA VAL A 81 2.55 -11.95 4.36
C VAL A 81 3.19 -12.68 3.17
N GLN A 82 4.48 -12.97 3.24
CA GLN A 82 5.18 -13.72 2.19
C GLN A 82 4.61 -15.13 2.01
N ARG A 83 4.34 -15.83 3.11
CA ARG A 83 3.72 -17.16 3.06
C ARG A 83 2.28 -17.12 2.55
N TYR A 84 1.50 -16.09 2.92
CA TYR A 84 0.16 -15.89 2.39
C TYR A 84 0.19 -15.72 0.85
N ARG A 85 1.07 -14.86 0.34
CA ARG A 85 1.27 -14.67 -1.10
C ARG A 85 1.67 -15.97 -1.81
N ALA A 86 2.61 -16.70 -1.24
CA ALA A 86 3.11 -17.95 -1.80
C ALA A 86 2.07 -19.08 -1.80
N ALA A 87 1.14 -19.08 -0.84
CA ALA A 87 0.10 -20.09 -0.73
C ALA A 87 -1.02 -19.94 -1.77
N GLY A 88 -1.11 -18.80 -2.47
CA GLY A 88 -2.15 -18.52 -3.46
C GLY A 88 -3.57 -18.53 -2.88
N LEU A 89 -3.71 -18.30 -1.58
CA LEU A 89 -5.01 -18.22 -0.90
C LEU A 89 -5.58 -16.81 -1.08
N VAL A 90 -6.87 -16.73 -1.42
CA VAL A 90 -7.58 -15.47 -1.61
C VAL A 90 -8.64 -15.32 -0.54
N TYR A 91 -8.41 -14.45 0.43
CA TYR A 91 -9.38 -14.04 1.45
C TYR A 91 -9.02 -12.65 1.98
N PRO A 92 -10.00 -11.89 2.56
CA PRO A 92 -9.71 -10.60 3.18
C PRO A 92 -8.64 -10.73 4.26
N ASN A 93 -7.54 -10.01 4.09
CA ASN A 93 -6.36 -10.10 4.96
C ASN A 93 -5.94 -8.74 5.52
N PRO A 94 -6.58 -8.26 6.61
CA PRO A 94 -6.24 -6.97 7.21
C PRO A 94 -4.79 -6.88 7.70
N VAL A 95 -4.16 -8.02 8.02
CA VAL A 95 -2.74 -8.04 8.43
C VAL A 95 -1.84 -7.63 7.27
N LEU A 96 -2.09 -8.16 6.06
CA LEU A 96 -1.36 -7.79 4.84
C LEU A 96 -1.48 -6.29 4.57
N VAL A 97 -2.69 -5.75 4.62
CA VAL A 97 -2.92 -4.33 4.35
C VAL A 97 -2.32 -3.45 5.46
N GLN A 98 -2.32 -3.90 6.71
CA GLN A 98 -1.63 -3.19 7.78
C GLN A 98 -0.11 -3.15 7.59
N VAL A 99 0.49 -4.25 7.12
CA VAL A 99 1.91 -4.30 6.75
C VAL A 99 2.20 -3.34 5.60
N LEU A 100 1.33 -3.31 4.59
CA LEU A 100 1.40 -2.33 3.50
C LEU A 100 1.47 -0.90 4.03
N VAL A 101 0.55 -0.52 4.91
CA VAL A 101 0.54 0.81 5.55
C VAL A 101 1.86 1.10 6.28
N TRP A 102 2.40 0.13 7.02
CA TRP A 102 3.67 0.33 7.74
C TRP A 102 4.88 0.46 6.82
N LEU A 103 4.89 -0.19 5.67
CA LEU A 103 5.95 -0.03 4.66
C LEU A 103 5.97 1.42 4.14
N PHE A 104 4.80 2.00 3.83
CA PHE A 104 4.71 3.42 3.45
C PHE A 104 5.06 4.35 4.62
N ASP A 105 4.53 4.11 5.80
CA ASP A 105 4.86 4.86 7.02
C ASP A 105 6.37 4.94 7.31
N THR A 106 7.11 3.90 6.94
CA THR A 106 8.57 3.78 7.18
C THR A 106 9.43 4.05 5.95
N VAL A 107 8.81 4.57 4.88
CA VAL A 107 9.47 4.98 3.62
C VAL A 107 10.16 3.80 2.91
N GLN A 108 9.61 2.59 3.03
CA GLN A 108 10.07 1.40 2.31
C GLN A 108 9.24 1.21 1.03
N PHE A 109 9.31 2.18 0.11
CA PHE A 109 8.40 2.27 -1.04
C PHE A 109 8.53 1.11 -2.02
N GLU A 110 9.72 0.59 -2.27
CA GLU A 110 9.90 -0.54 -3.20
C GLU A 110 9.08 -1.76 -2.74
N ALA A 111 9.30 -2.19 -1.49
CA ALA A 111 8.54 -3.29 -0.90
C ALA A 111 7.03 -2.94 -0.75
N GLY A 112 6.73 -1.69 -0.43
CA GLY A 112 5.37 -1.17 -0.30
C GLY A 112 4.61 -1.22 -1.63
N LEU A 113 5.21 -0.77 -2.72
CA LEU A 113 4.60 -0.77 -4.07
C LEU A 113 4.41 -2.21 -4.60
N GLU A 114 5.39 -3.09 -4.38
CA GLU A 114 5.24 -4.50 -4.74
C GLU A 114 4.06 -5.15 -4.00
N LEU A 115 3.96 -4.91 -2.69
CA LEU A 115 2.85 -5.43 -1.89
C LEU A 115 1.52 -4.79 -2.24
N ALA A 116 1.50 -3.50 -2.60
CA ALA A 116 0.31 -2.78 -3.03
C ALA A 116 -0.28 -3.37 -4.32
N LEU A 117 0.56 -3.62 -5.34
CA LEU A 117 0.11 -4.22 -6.59
C LEU A 117 -0.47 -5.61 -6.36
N PHE A 118 0.14 -6.41 -5.48
CA PHE A 118 -0.42 -7.69 -5.07
C PHE A 118 -1.78 -7.51 -4.36
N ALA A 119 -1.86 -6.61 -3.38
CA ALA A 119 -3.09 -6.35 -2.62
C ALA A 119 -4.25 -5.88 -3.53
N ILE A 120 -3.97 -5.03 -4.52
CA ILE A 120 -4.93 -4.57 -5.51
C ILE A 120 -5.42 -5.74 -6.37
N GLY A 121 -4.50 -6.57 -6.87
CA GLY A 121 -4.83 -7.74 -7.69
C GLY A 121 -5.62 -8.81 -6.94
N ASP A 122 -5.41 -8.93 -5.64
CA ASP A 122 -6.08 -9.86 -4.72
C ASP A 122 -7.41 -9.29 -4.15
N GLY A 123 -7.76 -8.04 -4.49
CA GLY A 123 -8.99 -7.38 -4.05
C GLY A 123 -9.03 -7.06 -2.55
N GLN A 124 -7.86 -6.79 -1.95
CA GLN A 124 -7.78 -6.45 -0.53
C GLN A 124 -8.35 -5.06 -0.23
N GLU A 125 -8.97 -4.90 0.92
CA GLU A 125 -9.58 -3.64 1.38
C GLU A 125 -8.73 -2.95 2.44
N MET A 126 -8.79 -1.62 2.46
CA MET A 126 -8.12 -0.81 3.48
C MET A 126 -8.74 -1.03 4.88
N PRO A 127 -7.94 -0.95 5.96
CA PRO A 127 -8.46 -1.02 7.33
C PRO A 127 -9.55 0.03 7.59
N GLU A 128 -10.46 -0.26 8.53
CA GLU A 128 -11.64 0.59 8.83
C GLU A 128 -11.36 2.07 9.01
N ARG A 129 -10.20 2.43 9.58
CA ARG A 129 -9.79 3.84 9.74
C ARG A 129 -9.57 4.58 8.43
N PHE A 130 -9.42 3.85 7.30
CA PHE A 130 -9.25 4.38 5.95
C PHE A 130 -10.48 4.21 5.08
N LYS A 131 -11.68 4.03 5.65
CA LYS A 131 -12.95 3.68 4.97
C LYS A 131 -13.27 4.44 3.69
N ARG A 132 -12.70 5.61 3.49
CA ARG A 132 -12.95 6.45 2.30
C ARG A 132 -11.86 6.31 1.23
N ARG A 133 -10.90 5.40 1.42
CA ARG A 133 -9.81 5.18 0.49
C ARG A 133 -9.70 3.70 0.14
N ASP A 134 -9.54 3.41 -1.12
CA ASP A 134 -9.05 2.13 -1.60
C ASP A 134 -7.51 2.08 -1.53
N VAL A 135 -6.93 0.92 -1.84
CA VAL A 135 -5.47 0.74 -1.81
C VAL A 135 -4.79 1.65 -2.83
N GLN A 136 -5.37 1.84 -4.02
CA GLN A 136 -4.83 2.69 -5.07
C GLN A 136 -4.74 4.14 -4.62
N THR A 137 -5.84 4.68 -4.08
CA THR A 137 -5.89 6.05 -3.55
C THR A 137 -4.91 6.24 -2.39
N PHE A 138 -4.83 5.27 -1.46
CA PHE A 138 -3.87 5.33 -0.36
C PHE A 138 -2.44 5.43 -0.87
N VAL A 139 -2.04 4.53 -1.77
CA VAL A 139 -0.67 4.48 -2.33
C VAL A 139 -0.33 5.76 -3.07
N ALA A 140 -1.24 6.23 -3.93
CA ALA A 140 -1.02 7.44 -4.71
C ALA A 140 -0.87 8.68 -3.82
N ASP A 141 -1.70 8.82 -2.77
CA ASP A 141 -1.61 9.92 -1.82
C ASP A 141 -0.30 9.87 -1.00
N GLU A 142 0.07 8.70 -0.46
CA GLU A 142 1.28 8.57 0.37
C GLU A 142 2.56 8.90 -0.43
N VAL A 143 2.64 8.42 -1.68
CA VAL A 143 3.80 8.70 -2.53
C VAL A 143 3.89 10.18 -2.89
N ILE A 144 2.77 10.81 -3.30
CA ILE A 144 2.83 12.22 -3.70
C ILE A 144 3.02 13.16 -2.49
N ASP A 145 2.45 12.85 -1.33
CA ASP A 145 2.64 13.62 -0.11
C ASP A 145 4.12 13.60 0.32
N TRP A 146 4.75 12.42 0.29
CA TRP A 146 6.17 12.27 0.54
C TRP A 146 7.01 13.01 -0.51
N ALA A 147 6.71 12.82 -1.80
CA ALA A 147 7.48 13.40 -2.89
C ALA A 147 7.46 14.94 -2.89
N GLU A 148 6.30 15.55 -2.60
CA GLU A 148 6.20 16.99 -2.43
C GLU A 148 7.01 17.50 -1.23
N ALA A 149 7.07 16.72 -0.15
CA ALA A 149 7.89 17.07 1.03
C ALA A 149 9.39 16.96 0.71
N GLU A 150 9.83 15.94 -0.02
CA GLU A 150 11.22 15.77 -0.47
C GLU A 150 11.61 16.91 -1.40
N TYR A 151 10.79 17.22 -2.39
CA TYR A 151 11.03 18.33 -3.31
C TYR A 151 11.19 19.68 -2.57
N LYS A 152 10.28 19.97 -1.63
CA LYS A 152 10.37 21.21 -0.80
C LYS A 152 11.64 21.25 0.04
N ALA A 153 12.16 20.11 0.43
CA ALA A 153 13.40 19.99 1.20
C ALA A 153 14.67 19.97 0.31
N GLY A 154 14.52 20.13 -1.01
CA GLY A 154 15.62 20.07 -1.96
C GLY A 154 16.22 18.69 -2.17
N ARG A 155 15.44 17.64 -1.89
CA ARG A 155 15.82 16.24 -2.13
C ARG A 155 15.06 15.67 -3.32
N ALA A 156 15.65 14.69 -3.99
CA ALA A 156 15.05 14.09 -5.18
C ALA A 156 13.89 13.14 -4.79
N PRO A 157 12.67 13.33 -5.32
CA PRO A 157 11.52 12.46 -5.07
C PRO A 157 11.44 11.27 -6.05
N GLU A 158 12.34 11.20 -7.01
CA GLU A 158 12.38 10.14 -8.01
C GLU A 158 13.10 8.88 -7.51
N PRO A 159 12.82 7.68 -8.08
CA PRO A 159 12.01 7.45 -9.31
C PRO A 159 10.53 7.14 -9.05
N TYR A 160 10.05 7.28 -7.85
CA TYR A 160 8.72 6.78 -7.46
C TYR A 160 7.56 7.53 -8.12
N VAL A 161 7.72 8.84 -8.34
CA VAL A 161 6.67 9.67 -8.97
C VAL A 161 6.50 9.29 -10.44
N SER A 162 7.60 9.25 -11.19
CA SER A 162 7.59 8.89 -12.63
C SER A 162 7.15 7.45 -12.85
N ASN A 163 7.62 6.51 -12.01
CA ASN A 163 7.27 5.09 -12.14
C ASN A 163 5.78 4.83 -11.85
N LEU A 164 5.17 5.60 -10.95
CA LEU A 164 3.77 5.41 -10.58
C LEU A 164 2.79 6.16 -11.51
N LEU A 165 3.26 7.17 -12.24
CA LEU A 165 2.42 8.00 -13.10
C LEU A 165 1.54 7.21 -14.09
N PRO A 166 2.03 6.16 -14.81
CA PRO A 166 1.19 5.39 -15.73
C PRO A 166 0.01 4.68 -15.06
N LEU A 167 0.13 4.37 -13.77
CA LEU A 167 -0.96 3.81 -12.97
C LEU A 167 -1.90 4.93 -12.50
N VAL A 168 -1.35 6.02 -12.02
CA VAL A 168 -2.08 7.14 -11.40
C VAL A 168 -2.88 7.95 -12.43
N ASP A 169 -2.33 8.23 -13.61
CA ASP A 169 -3.03 8.95 -14.70
C ASP A 169 -3.35 8.02 -15.89
N GLY A 170 -3.62 6.75 -15.66
CA GLY A 170 -3.94 5.84 -16.75
C GLY A 170 -4.81 4.66 -16.38
N GLN A 171 -4.49 3.98 -15.28
CA GLN A 171 -5.13 2.71 -14.94
C GLN A 171 -6.01 2.78 -13.69
N TRP A 172 -5.61 3.58 -12.69
CA TRP A 172 -6.36 3.69 -11.45
C TRP A 172 -7.46 4.75 -11.56
N GLN A 173 -8.62 4.47 -10.97
CA GLN A 173 -9.70 5.43 -10.88
C GLN A 173 -9.52 6.27 -9.61
N LEU A 174 -8.83 7.39 -9.74
CA LEU A 174 -8.54 8.30 -8.64
C LEU A 174 -9.32 9.62 -8.80
N PHE A 175 -9.43 10.36 -7.70
CA PHE A 175 -9.91 11.73 -7.78
C PHE A 175 -8.92 12.58 -8.59
N GLU A 176 -9.41 13.39 -9.52
CA GLU A 176 -8.64 14.14 -10.52
C GLU A 176 -7.52 14.99 -9.91
N ARG A 177 -7.69 15.43 -8.67
CA ARG A 177 -6.67 16.19 -7.93
C ARG A 177 -5.41 15.39 -7.67
N ILE A 178 -5.49 14.06 -7.53
CA ILE A 178 -4.32 13.22 -7.24
C ILE A 178 -3.39 13.17 -8.44
N PRO A 179 -3.79 12.70 -9.63
CA PRO A 179 -2.93 12.73 -10.80
C PRO A 179 -2.49 14.15 -11.18
N ALA A 180 -3.32 15.17 -10.97
CA ALA A 180 -2.93 16.56 -11.20
C ALA A 180 -1.74 16.99 -10.33
N ARG A 181 -1.62 16.50 -9.08
CA ARG A 181 -0.45 16.75 -8.21
C ARG A 181 0.81 16.09 -8.74
N TYR A 182 0.71 14.85 -9.26
CA TYR A 182 1.83 14.16 -9.90
C TYR A 182 2.36 14.95 -11.08
N HIS A 183 1.50 15.36 -12.00
CA HIS A 183 1.88 16.19 -13.13
C HIS A 183 2.44 17.56 -12.72
N LYS A 184 1.87 18.20 -11.71
CA LYS A 184 2.41 19.45 -11.17
C LYS A 184 3.84 19.27 -10.65
N LEU A 185 4.11 18.22 -9.89
CA LEU A 185 5.45 17.95 -9.36
C LEU A 185 6.44 17.63 -10.48
N LEU A 186 6.06 16.75 -11.42
CA LEU A 186 6.90 16.42 -12.58
C LEU A 186 7.20 17.63 -13.46
N GLY A 187 6.20 18.50 -13.66
CA GLY A 187 6.41 19.76 -14.35
C GLY A 187 7.40 20.69 -13.63
N GLN A 188 7.41 20.70 -12.29
CA GLN A 188 8.39 21.46 -11.51
C GLN A 188 9.79 20.86 -11.63
N LEU A 189 9.93 19.53 -11.54
CA LEU A 189 11.21 18.83 -11.72
C LEU A 189 11.78 19.07 -13.12
N ALA A 190 10.94 19.00 -14.15
CA ALA A 190 11.35 19.31 -15.52
C ALA A 190 11.81 20.77 -15.68
N MET A 191 11.16 21.72 -14.99
CA MET A 191 11.63 23.12 -14.97
C MET A 191 13.00 23.26 -14.32
N ASP A 192 13.26 22.56 -13.21
CA ASP A 192 14.54 22.59 -12.51
C ASP A 192 15.68 21.99 -13.35
N ASN A 193 15.33 21.06 -14.25
CA ASN A 193 16.23 20.44 -15.23
C ASN A 193 16.33 21.20 -16.57
N GLU A 194 15.65 22.35 -16.70
CA GLU A 194 15.57 23.12 -17.96
C GLU A 194 14.91 22.37 -19.12
N GLU A 195 14.13 21.34 -18.85
CA GLU A 195 13.34 20.54 -19.81
C GLU A 195 11.99 21.21 -20.09
N TRP A 196 12.06 22.43 -20.66
CA TRP A 196 10.91 23.36 -20.74
C TRP A 196 9.70 22.80 -21.48
N ALA A 197 9.90 22.05 -22.56
CA ALA A 197 8.81 21.45 -23.32
C ALA A 197 8.06 20.40 -22.48
N GLN A 198 8.79 19.53 -21.80
CA GLN A 198 8.22 18.52 -20.90
C GLN A 198 7.54 19.16 -19.69
N ALA A 199 8.14 20.24 -19.17
CA ALA A 199 7.53 21.00 -18.08
C ALA A 199 6.15 21.53 -18.49
N ILE A 200 6.02 22.11 -19.67
CA ILE A 200 4.74 22.64 -20.20
C ILE A 200 3.73 21.51 -20.36
N GLU A 201 4.12 20.37 -20.94
CA GLU A 201 3.24 19.21 -21.12
C GLU A 201 2.65 18.73 -19.79
N HIS A 202 3.49 18.55 -18.78
CA HIS A 202 3.03 18.16 -17.45
C HIS A 202 2.15 19.23 -16.79
N LEU A 203 2.51 20.49 -16.88
CA LEU A 203 1.72 21.58 -16.25
C LEU A 203 0.37 21.77 -16.96
N ASP A 204 0.30 21.58 -18.28
CA ASP A 204 -0.96 21.63 -19.03
C ASP A 204 -1.84 20.42 -18.66
N ARG A 205 -1.27 19.20 -18.55
CA ARG A 205 -2.02 18.03 -18.10
C ARG A 205 -2.55 18.18 -16.68
N ALA A 206 -1.79 18.81 -15.78
CA ALA A 206 -2.25 19.09 -14.41
C ALA A 206 -3.48 20.01 -14.40
N VAL A 207 -3.55 21.01 -15.29
CA VAL A 207 -4.70 21.92 -15.42
C VAL A 207 -5.90 21.20 -16.06
N GLU A 208 -5.68 20.36 -17.06
CA GLU A 208 -6.75 19.55 -17.65
C GLU A 208 -7.45 18.66 -16.62
N LEU A 209 -6.67 17.99 -15.77
CA LEU A 209 -7.17 17.12 -14.71
C LEU A 209 -7.86 17.92 -13.60
N TYR A 210 -7.25 19.00 -13.15
CA TYR A 210 -7.77 19.82 -12.06
C TYR A 210 -7.46 21.31 -12.28
N PRO A 211 -8.39 22.09 -12.84
CA PRO A 211 -8.17 23.49 -13.20
C PRO A 211 -7.68 24.39 -12.06
N GLU A 212 -8.02 24.05 -10.81
CA GLU A 212 -7.64 24.81 -9.62
C GLU A 212 -6.26 24.44 -9.05
N ILE A 213 -5.44 23.62 -9.76
CA ILE A 213 -4.15 23.12 -9.27
C ILE A 213 -3.10 24.21 -9.06
N GLY A 214 -3.29 25.39 -9.63
CA GLY A 214 -2.48 26.57 -9.36
C GLY A 214 -1.07 26.54 -9.97
N VAL A 215 -0.95 26.25 -11.27
CA VAL A 215 0.33 26.18 -12.00
C VAL A 215 0.53 27.27 -13.04
N GLY A 216 -0.43 28.18 -13.26
CA GLY A 216 -0.44 29.13 -14.37
C GLY A 216 0.85 29.99 -14.47
N THR A 217 1.36 30.49 -13.35
CA THR A 217 2.60 31.29 -13.34
C THR A 217 3.82 30.48 -13.77
N ARG A 218 3.92 29.21 -13.30
CA ARG A 218 5.02 28.31 -13.68
C ARG A 218 4.96 27.93 -15.15
N ARG A 219 3.79 27.61 -15.64
CA ARG A 219 3.56 27.30 -17.04
C ARG A 219 3.96 28.45 -17.97
N ALA A 220 3.58 29.69 -17.62
CA ALA A 220 3.98 30.88 -18.37
C ALA A 220 5.51 31.12 -18.33
N ALA A 221 6.14 30.88 -17.19
CA ALA A 221 7.60 30.95 -17.06
C ALA A 221 8.31 29.91 -17.93
N ALA A 222 7.85 28.66 -17.92
CA ALA A 222 8.39 27.59 -18.76
C ALA A 222 8.25 27.91 -20.27
N ALA A 223 7.09 28.42 -20.70
CA ALA A 223 6.87 28.82 -22.09
C ALA A 223 7.81 29.97 -22.53
N LYS A 224 8.04 30.94 -21.66
CA LYS A 224 9.01 32.04 -21.95
C LYS A 224 10.44 31.51 -22.02
N ALA A 225 10.82 30.58 -21.17
CA ALA A 225 12.15 29.97 -21.18
C ALA A 225 12.39 29.13 -22.41
N LEU A 226 11.38 28.33 -22.84
CA LEU A 226 11.42 27.55 -24.07
C LEU A 226 11.64 28.45 -25.29
N ALA A 227 10.84 29.51 -25.45
CA ALA A 227 10.97 30.46 -26.58
C ALA A 227 12.35 31.10 -26.61
N LYS A 228 12.93 31.45 -25.43
CA LYS A 228 14.28 32.01 -25.36
C LYS A 228 15.34 30.96 -25.77
N ALA A 229 15.20 29.71 -25.35
CA ALA A 229 16.14 28.66 -25.71
C ALA A 229 16.12 28.34 -27.23
N GLU A 230 14.93 28.35 -27.85
CA GLU A 230 14.75 28.17 -29.28
C GLU A 230 15.35 29.32 -30.10
N ALA A 231 15.14 30.58 -29.67
CA ALA A 231 15.73 31.75 -30.32
C ALA A 231 17.27 31.75 -30.24
N ALA A 232 17.85 31.28 -29.12
CA ALA A 232 19.30 31.16 -29.00
C ALA A 232 19.88 30.13 -29.97
N LYS A 233 19.22 28.95 -30.14
CA LYS A 233 19.65 27.91 -31.09
C LYS A 233 19.62 28.42 -32.55
N GLN A 234 18.61 29.21 -32.92
CA GLN A 234 18.50 29.78 -34.28
C GLN A 234 19.53 30.87 -34.58
N SER A 235 20.12 31.47 -33.57
CA SER A 235 21.17 32.51 -33.72
C SER A 235 22.58 31.94 -33.86
N ASP A 236 22.77 30.67 -33.50
CA ASP A 236 24.06 29.97 -33.54
C ASP A 236 24.22 29.10 -34.84
N GLU A 237 23.15 28.99 -35.64
CA GLU A 237 23.16 28.39 -37.02
C GLU A 237 23.36 29.42 -38.09
#